data_d1809f232fa469b3687e589fb50511aa
#
_entry.id   d1809f232fa469b3687e589fb50511aa
#
_cell.length_a   1.000
_cell.length_b   1.000
_cell.length_c   1.000
_cell.angle_alpha   90.00
_cell.angle_beta   90.00
_cell.angle_gamma   90.00
#
_symmetry.space_group_name_H-M   'P 1'
#
loop_
_entity.id
_entity.type
_entity.pdbx_description
1 polymer ?
#
loop_
_entity_poly.entity_id
_entity_poly.type
_entity_poly.pdbx_seq_one_letter_code
_entity_poly.pdbx_strand_id
1 'polypeptide(L)'
;MTATIEDKAKELCEKLSCHEIPEDESAELQQQWDCDPRWKGIERPYSAEDVLKLRGTLKIEYSFADAGAKRLWHLLKTEDYIPALGALTGNQAVQQVEAGLKAIYLSGWQVAADANLAGEMYPDQSLYPANSVPEVVRRINNALRRADQIQVLDGRKKGPYWFAPIVADAEAGFGGPLNAFELMKQMIDAGAAGVHFEDQLASAKKCGHMGGKVLVPTQEFITKLISARLAADICGVPTVLVARTDAEAARLITSNIDQRDKPFLTGEDRTSEGFYYIKNGVDTAIARGLAYAPYADLVWCETSRPNMEEAKKFAESIKAEFPDKLLAYNCSPSFNWKGNLTDSDIAKFQKELGAMGYKFQFVTLAGFHALNLGMFDLALSYKKEGMLAYSNFQQEEFAYGKEDGYMAITHQKFVGTGYFDRVINCITEGESSVGALEGSTEEDQF
;
A
#
# COMPACT_ATOMS: atom_id res chain seq x y z
N MET A 1 -31.59 26.74 -17.43
CA MET A 1 -30.60 26.76 -18.53
C MET A 1 -29.32 26.18 -17.99
N THR A 2 -28.78 25.17 -18.63
CA THR A 2 -27.47 24.62 -18.26
C THR A 2 -26.39 25.62 -18.66
N ALA A 3 -25.56 26.06 -17.72
CA ALA A 3 -24.43 26.97 -17.99
C ALA A 3 -23.53 26.39 -19.09
N THR A 4 -23.14 27.23 -20.06
CA THR A 4 -22.25 26.83 -21.15
C THR A 4 -20.84 26.55 -20.62
N ILE A 5 -19.98 25.89 -21.43
CA ILE A 5 -18.57 25.70 -21.09
C ILE A 5 -17.87 27.05 -20.90
N GLU A 6 -18.23 28.06 -21.68
CA GLU A 6 -17.69 29.43 -21.58
C GLU A 6 -18.08 30.11 -20.25
N ASP A 7 -19.35 29.97 -19.82
CA ASP A 7 -19.81 30.50 -18.52
C ASP A 7 -19.04 29.86 -17.36
N LYS A 8 -18.86 28.54 -17.39
CA LYS A 8 -18.09 27.81 -16.38
C LYS A 8 -16.60 28.17 -16.39
N ALA A 9 -16.03 28.36 -17.60
CA ALA A 9 -14.62 28.78 -17.72
C ALA A 9 -14.42 30.18 -17.18
N LYS A 10 -15.35 31.11 -17.43
CA LYS A 10 -15.30 32.47 -16.91
C LYS A 10 -15.39 32.49 -15.37
N GLU A 11 -16.38 31.78 -14.82
CA GLU A 11 -16.54 31.63 -13.37
C GLU A 11 -15.28 31.04 -12.71
N LEU A 12 -14.69 30.00 -13.33
CA LEU A 12 -13.44 29.40 -12.85
C LEU A 12 -12.28 30.39 -12.89
N CYS A 13 -12.12 31.14 -13.98
CA CYS A 13 -11.07 32.17 -14.10
C CYS A 13 -11.25 33.29 -13.07
N GLU A 14 -12.46 33.72 -12.79
CA GLU A 14 -12.75 34.71 -11.77
C GLU A 14 -12.40 34.15 -10.38
N LYS A 15 -12.78 32.93 -10.08
CA LYS A 15 -12.49 32.21 -8.81
C LYS A 15 -10.98 32.01 -8.59
N LEU A 16 -10.24 31.63 -9.63
CA LEU A 16 -8.80 31.41 -9.57
C LEU A 16 -7.98 32.71 -9.50
N SER A 17 -8.56 33.84 -9.91
CA SER A 17 -7.89 35.17 -9.87
C SER A 17 -7.97 35.83 -8.49
N CYS A 18 -8.87 35.39 -7.61
CA CYS A 18 -9.08 36.05 -6.31
C CYS A 18 -7.99 35.78 -5.28
N HIS A 19 -7.25 34.67 -5.37
CA HIS A 19 -6.19 34.26 -4.42
C HIS A 19 -6.59 34.27 -2.92
N GLU A 20 -7.87 34.46 -2.64
CA GLU A 20 -8.43 34.44 -1.30
C GLU A 20 -9.03 33.06 -1.02
N ILE A 21 -8.72 32.52 0.16
CA ILE A 21 -9.35 31.28 0.66
C ILE A 21 -10.71 31.69 1.21
N PRO A 22 -11.81 31.10 0.70
CA PRO A 22 -13.12 31.35 1.27
C PRO A 22 -13.16 30.94 2.76
N GLU A 23 -13.64 31.82 3.63
CA GLU A 23 -13.74 31.54 5.07
C GLU A 23 -14.63 30.31 5.36
N ASP A 24 -15.65 30.06 4.54
CA ASP A 24 -16.55 28.93 4.62
C ASP A 24 -15.82 27.60 4.33
N GLU A 25 -14.89 27.51 3.38
CA GLU A 25 -14.14 26.28 3.10
C GLU A 25 -13.29 25.82 4.30
N SER A 26 -12.71 26.76 5.04
CA SER A 26 -11.94 26.45 6.25
C SER A 26 -12.84 25.91 7.36
N ALA A 27 -13.98 26.54 7.57
CA ALA A 27 -14.95 26.10 8.55
C ALA A 27 -15.53 24.72 8.20
N GLU A 28 -15.83 24.46 6.92
CA GLU A 28 -16.33 23.18 6.45
C GLU A 28 -15.30 22.06 6.67
N LEU A 29 -14.03 22.29 6.34
CA LEU A 29 -12.98 21.32 6.55
C LEU A 29 -12.77 21.02 8.04
N GLN A 30 -12.77 22.04 8.89
CA GLN A 30 -12.66 21.86 10.33
C GLN A 30 -13.86 21.08 10.88
N GLN A 31 -15.07 21.43 10.47
CA GLN A 31 -16.28 20.71 10.85
C GLN A 31 -16.25 19.24 10.40
N GLN A 32 -15.72 18.95 9.23
CA GLN A 32 -15.52 17.58 8.76
C GLN A 32 -14.60 16.81 9.70
N TRP A 33 -13.48 17.39 10.13
CA TRP A 33 -12.57 16.71 11.06
C TRP A 33 -13.19 16.47 12.44
N ASP A 34 -14.00 17.43 12.92
CA ASP A 34 -14.59 17.37 14.25
C ASP A 34 -15.80 16.41 14.33
N CYS A 35 -16.55 16.30 13.23
CA CYS A 35 -17.85 15.61 13.22
C CYS A 35 -17.82 14.24 12.53
N ASP A 36 -16.93 14.02 11.53
CA ASP A 36 -16.88 12.73 10.82
C ASP A 36 -16.21 11.66 11.70
N PRO A 37 -16.91 10.54 12.01
CA PRO A 37 -16.36 9.42 12.76
C PRO A 37 -15.05 8.86 12.18
N ARG A 38 -14.77 9.13 10.90
CA ARG A 38 -13.50 8.75 10.24
C ARG A 38 -12.30 9.33 10.97
N TRP A 39 -12.41 10.52 11.53
CA TRP A 39 -11.30 11.26 12.12
C TRP A 39 -11.23 11.16 13.65
N LYS A 40 -12.15 10.40 14.26
CA LYS A 40 -12.16 10.21 15.70
C LYS A 40 -10.81 9.66 16.22
N GLY A 41 -10.16 10.39 17.11
CA GLY A 41 -8.91 10.01 17.72
C GLY A 41 -7.67 10.21 16.82
N ILE A 42 -7.79 11.04 15.78
CA ILE A 42 -6.67 11.53 14.96
C ILE A 42 -6.35 12.97 15.35
N GLU A 43 -5.12 13.20 15.80
CA GLU A 43 -4.63 14.53 16.18
C GLU A 43 -3.95 15.23 15.01
N ARG A 44 -4.23 16.54 14.88
CA ARG A 44 -3.62 17.45 13.93
C ARG A 44 -3.11 18.69 14.67
N PRO A 45 -1.78 18.95 14.71
CA PRO A 45 -1.25 20.15 15.36
C PRO A 45 -1.32 21.41 14.47
N TYR A 46 -2.08 21.37 13.40
CA TYR A 46 -2.30 22.44 12.42
C TYR A 46 -3.80 22.64 12.21
N SER A 47 -4.17 23.80 11.69
CA SER A 47 -5.57 24.16 11.42
C SER A 47 -6.01 23.83 9.99
N ALA A 48 -7.32 23.81 9.75
CA ALA A 48 -7.88 23.71 8.41
C ALA A 48 -7.45 24.89 7.51
N GLU A 49 -7.29 26.08 8.08
CA GLU A 49 -6.79 27.25 7.38
C GLU A 49 -5.35 27.05 6.87
N ASP A 50 -4.46 26.45 7.70
CA ASP A 50 -3.10 26.13 7.28
C ASP A 50 -3.10 25.17 6.08
N VAL A 51 -3.97 24.16 6.10
CA VAL A 51 -4.12 23.20 4.99
C VAL A 51 -4.53 23.91 3.70
N LEU A 52 -5.52 24.78 3.76
CA LEU A 52 -6.01 25.50 2.58
C LEU A 52 -4.97 26.48 2.03
N LYS A 53 -4.24 27.18 2.90
CA LYS A 53 -3.13 28.05 2.48
C LYS A 53 -2.01 27.28 1.75
N LEU A 54 -1.72 26.07 2.19
CA LEU A 54 -0.71 25.20 1.58
C LEU A 54 -1.21 24.47 0.33
N ARG A 55 -2.53 24.27 0.17
CA ARG A 55 -3.15 23.63 -1.00
C ARG A 55 -3.02 24.48 -2.26
N GLY A 56 -3.10 25.78 -2.14
CA GLY A 56 -3.19 26.71 -3.26
C GLY A 56 -4.63 26.84 -3.78
N THR A 57 -4.81 27.54 -4.89
CA THR A 57 -6.13 27.94 -5.42
C THR A 57 -6.84 26.85 -6.24
N LEU A 58 -6.09 25.89 -6.80
CA LEU A 58 -6.65 24.81 -7.61
C LEU A 58 -6.71 23.51 -6.81
N LYS A 59 -7.93 23.01 -6.57
CA LYS A 59 -8.12 21.69 -6.00
C LYS A 59 -7.95 20.61 -7.08
N ILE A 60 -6.91 19.81 -6.94
CA ILE A 60 -6.65 18.66 -7.81
C ILE A 60 -7.48 17.47 -7.30
N GLU A 61 -8.09 16.72 -8.22
CA GLU A 61 -8.84 15.50 -7.91
C GLU A 61 -7.98 14.27 -8.13
N TYR A 62 -7.77 13.49 -7.06
CA TYR A 62 -7.01 12.25 -7.05
C TYR A 62 -7.95 11.05 -7.01
N SER A 63 -8.72 10.80 -8.08
CA SER A 63 -9.85 9.87 -8.12
C SER A 63 -9.50 8.46 -7.66
N PHE A 64 -8.34 7.90 -8.05
CA PHE A 64 -7.91 6.58 -7.59
C PHE A 64 -7.63 6.54 -6.09
N ALA A 65 -6.87 7.52 -5.60
CA ALA A 65 -6.51 7.59 -4.18
C ALA A 65 -7.74 7.83 -3.30
N ASP A 66 -8.62 8.75 -3.69
CA ASP A 66 -9.83 9.08 -2.93
C ASP A 66 -10.79 7.88 -2.86
N ALA A 67 -11.13 7.30 -4.00
CA ALA A 67 -12.01 6.12 -4.04
C ALA A 67 -11.38 4.93 -3.30
N GLY A 68 -10.08 4.71 -3.50
CA GLY A 68 -9.32 3.65 -2.83
C GLY A 68 -9.29 3.84 -1.32
N ALA A 69 -8.99 5.04 -0.82
CA ALA A 69 -8.92 5.34 0.61
C ALA A 69 -10.27 5.15 1.31
N LYS A 70 -11.36 5.65 0.70
CA LYS A 70 -12.72 5.45 1.19
C LYS A 70 -13.11 3.98 1.23
N ARG A 71 -12.79 3.24 0.18
CA ARG A 71 -13.04 1.80 0.11
C ARG A 71 -12.20 1.04 1.14
N LEU A 72 -10.91 1.34 1.27
CA LEU A 72 -10.05 0.71 2.28
C LEU A 72 -10.60 0.90 3.68
N TRP A 73 -10.98 2.15 4.01
CA TRP A 73 -11.58 2.46 5.31
C TRP A 73 -12.88 1.69 5.55
N HIS A 74 -13.76 1.61 4.55
CA HIS A 74 -14.98 0.82 4.64
C HIS A 74 -14.68 -0.65 4.92
N LEU A 75 -13.76 -1.27 4.17
CA LEU A 75 -13.36 -2.65 4.38
C LEU A 75 -12.75 -2.89 5.77
N LEU A 76 -11.89 -1.98 6.25
CA LEU A 76 -11.31 -2.05 7.60
C LEU A 76 -12.36 -2.05 8.72
N LYS A 77 -13.51 -1.42 8.48
CA LYS A 77 -14.61 -1.31 9.47
C LYS A 77 -15.64 -2.43 9.35
N THR A 78 -15.77 -3.07 8.19
CA THR A 78 -16.85 -4.04 7.90
C THR A 78 -16.38 -5.49 7.81
N GLU A 79 -15.12 -5.74 7.41
CA GLU A 79 -14.59 -7.09 7.30
C GLU A 79 -14.02 -7.56 8.66
N ASP A 80 -14.01 -8.86 8.89
CA ASP A 80 -13.32 -9.44 10.05
C ASP A 80 -11.84 -9.08 10.02
N TYR A 81 -11.21 -9.23 8.87
CA TYR A 81 -9.89 -8.72 8.49
C TYR A 81 -9.76 -8.69 6.98
N ILE A 82 -8.80 -7.91 6.48
CA ILE A 82 -8.49 -7.81 5.05
C ILE A 82 -7.17 -8.55 4.80
N PRO A 83 -7.19 -9.72 4.14
CA PRO A 83 -5.97 -10.35 3.69
C PRO A 83 -5.48 -9.66 2.41
N ALA A 84 -4.17 -9.39 2.33
CA ALA A 84 -3.53 -8.83 1.15
C ALA A 84 -2.22 -9.56 0.83
N LEU A 85 -1.88 -9.61 -0.43
CA LEU A 85 -0.61 -10.15 -0.92
C LEU A 85 0.21 -9.04 -1.56
N GLY A 86 1.53 -9.11 -1.40
CA GLY A 86 2.45 -8.23 -2.09
C GLY A 86 2.40 -8.46 -3.60
N ALA A 87 1.98 -7.45 -4.37
CA ALA A 87 2.08 -7.46 -5.82
C ALA A 87 3.37 -6.77 -6.27
N LEU A 88 4.06 -7.34 -7.25
CA LEU A 88 5.26 -6.77 -7.86
C LEU A 88 4.94 -6.11 -9.21
N THR A 89 3.92 -6.62 -9.91
CA THR A 89 3.51 -6.15 -11.23
C THR A 89 2.02 -5.86 -11.29
N GLY A 90 1.60 -5.07 -12.29
CA GLY A 90 0.18 -4.82 -12.55
C GLY A 90 -0.59 -6.11 -12.87
N ASN A 91 0.01 -7.04 -13.61
CA ASN A 91 -0.63 -8.32 -13.93
C ASN A 91 -0.84 -9.19 -12.69
N GLN A 92 0.12 -9.24 -11.76
CA GLN A 92 -0.09 -9.93 -10.48
C GLN A 92 -1.24 -9.32 -9.68
N ALA A 93 -1.36 -7.99 -9.67
CA ALA A 93 -2.47 -7.31 -9.02
C ALA A 93 -3.83 -7.65 -9.66
N VAL A 94 -3.90 -7.70 -10.99
CA VAL A 94 -5.10 -8.16 -11.71
C VAL A 94 -5.47 -9.58 -11.28
N GLN A 95 -4.50 -10.51 -11.22
CA GLN A 95 -4.76 -11.88 -10.77
C GLN A 95 -5.23 -11.96 -9.31
N GLN A 96 -4.67 -11.16 -8.42
CA GLN A 96 -5.10 -11.11 -7.03
C GLN A 96 -6.57 -10.66 -6.90
N VAL A 97 -6.97 -9.64 -7.67
CA VAL A 97 -8.35 -9.13 -7.68
C VAL A 97 -9.31 -10.12 -8.35
N GLU A 98 -8.92 -10.73 -9.46
CA GLU A 98 -9.73 -11.76 -10.13
C GLU A 98 -9.97 -12.97 -9.21
N ALA A 99 -8.94 -13.38 -8.47
CA ALA A 99 -9.05 -14.44 -7.46
C ALA A 99 -9.84 -14.04 -6.20
N GLY A 100 -10.34 -12.80 -6.11
CA GLY A 100 -11.25 -12.34 -5.06
C GLY A 100 -10.60 -11.61 -3.88
N LEU A 101 -9.30 -11.28 -3.92
CA LEU A 101 -8.70 -10.42 -2.90
C LEU A 101 -9.23 -8.99 -3.03
N LYS A 102 -9.54 -8.38 -1.86
CA LYS A 102 -10.21 -7.07 -1.80
C LYS A 102 -9.25 -5.89 -1.67
N ALA A 103 -7.97 -6.15 -1.40
CA ALA A 103 -6.92 -5.15 -1.27
C ALA A 103 -5.57 -5.70 -1.72
N ILE A 104 -4.65 -4.81 -2.06
CA ILE A 104 -3.30 -5.11 -2.54
C ILE A 104 -2.30 -4.48 -1.58
N TYR A 105 -1.24 -5.21 -1.25
CA TYR A 105 -0.08 -4.65 -0.60
C TYR A 105 1.04 -4.39 -1.61
N LEU A 106 1.72 -3.25 -1.52
CA LEU A 106 2.90 -2.93 -2.31
C LEU A 106 4.11 -2.77 -1.42
N SER A 107 5.01 -3.74 -1.49
CA SER A 107 6.22 -3.85 -0.68
C SER A 107 7.38 -3.06 -1.25
N GLY A 108 8.01 -2.20 -0.43
CA GLY A 108 9.28 -1.56 -0.76
C GLY A 108 10.39 -2.56 -1.01
N TRP A 109 10.43 -3.67 -0.26
CA TRP A 109 11.37 -4.76 -0.49
C TRP A 109 11.27 -5.32 -1.93
N GLN A 110 10.05 -5.59 -2.42
CA GLN A 110 9.86 -6.09 -3.79
C GLN A 110 10.26 -5.06 -4.83
N VAL A 111 9.97 -3.77 -4.55
CA VAL A 111 10.38 -2.66 -5.43
C VAL A 111 11.91 -2.55 -5.46
N ALA A 112 12.59 -2.64 -4.32
CA ALA A 112 14.05 -2.66 -4.27
C ALA A 112 14.63 -3.80 -5.10
N ALA A 113 14.04 -5.00 -5.00
CA ALA A 113 14.56 -6.20 -5.66
C ALA A 113 14.42 -6.17 -7.18
N ASP A 114 13.31 -5.68 -7.74
CA ASP A 114 13.00 -5.90 -9.17
C ASP A 114 12.09 -4.85 -9.84
N ALA A 115 11.77 -3.75 -9.19
CA ALA A 115 10.83 -2.78 -9.78
C ALA A 115 11.21 -1.31 -9.54
N ASN A 116 12.42 -1.03 -9.08
CA ASN A 116 12.86 0.32 -8.81
C ASN A 116 13.30 1.08 -10.08
N LEU A 117 13.25 2.40 -10.01
CA LEU A 117 13.59 3.28 -11.15
C LEU A 117 15.09 3.35 -11.47
N ALA A 118 15.96 2.89 -10.58
CA ALA A 118 17.40 2.76 -10.89
C ALA A 118 17.67 1.59 -11.83
N GLY A 119 16.75 0.61 -11.95
CA GLY A 119 16.93 -0.58 -12.78
C GLY A 119 17.90 -1.59 -12.18
N GLU A 120 18.23 -1.46 -10.90
CA GLU A 120 19.20 -2.31 -10.19
C GLU A 120 18.47 -3.30 -9.28
N MET A 121 19.14 -4.41 -8.96
CA MET A 121 18.70 -5.33 -7.92
C MET A 121 19.30 -4.89 -6.59
N TYR A 122 18.47 -4.35 -5.71
CA TYR A 122 18.88 -3.86 -4.39
C TYR A 122 18.32 -4.69 -3.24
N PRO A 123 19.08 -4.79 -2.13
CA PRO A 123 18.48 -5.18 -0.85
C PRO A 123 17.55 -4.08 -0.35
N ASP A 124 16.67 -4.44 0.58
CA ASP A 124 15.73 -3.52 1.22
C ASP A 124 16.45 -2.60 2.24
N GLN A 125 17.11 -1.59 1.72
CA GLN A 125 17.93 -0.61 2.45
C GLN A 125 17.72 0.83 1.94
N SER A 126 16.60 1.10 1.29
CA SER A 126 16.27 2.42 0.70
C SER A 126 17.34 2.97 -0.26
N LEU A 127 17.97 2.08 -1.05
CA LEU A 127 19.01 2.45 -2.02
C LEU A 127 18.43 2.95 -3.34
N TYR A 128 17.17 2.71 -3.59
CA TYR A 128 16.48 3.09 -4.81
C TYR A 128 15.85 4.49 -4.72
N PRO A 129 15.56 5.15 -5.85
CA PRO A 129 14.90 6.45 -5.87
C PRO A 129 13.55 6.45 -5.14
N ALA A 130 13.30 7.45 -4.31
CA ALA A 130 12.12 7.52 -3.44
C ALA A 130 10.77 7.41 -4.19
N ASN A 131 10.73 7.85 -5.44
CA ASN A 131 9.53 7.77 -6.30
C ASN A 131 9.33 6.40 -6.97
N SER A 132 10.16 5.40 -6.68
CA SER A 132 10.02 4.06 -7.29
C SER A 132 8.72 3.37 -6.86
N VAL A 133 8.36 3.41 -5.58
CA VAL A 133 7.10 2.83 -5.08
C VAL A 133 5.89 3.55 -5.68
N PRO A 134 5.78 4.89 -5.70
CA PRO A 134 4.72 5.61 -6.42
C PRO A 134 4.54 5.16 -7.88
N GLU A 135 5.62 4.95 -8.62
CA GLU A 135 5.53 4.51 -10.02
C GLU A 135 4.97 3.08 -10.16
N VAL A 136 5.26 2.19 -9.22
CA VAL A 136 4.64 0.84 -9.22
C VAL A 136 3.17 0.92 -8.81
N VAL A 137 2.79 1.78 -7.87
CA VAL A 137 1.36 2.08 -7.57
C VAL A 137 0.63 2.50 -8.84
N ARG A 138 1.21 3.42 -9.62
CA ARG A 138 0.66 3.91 -10.89
C ARG A 138 0.48 2.78 -11.91
N ARG A 139 1.49 1.90 -12.05
CA ARG A 139 1.41 0.73 -12.95
C ARG A 139 0.29 -0.22 -12.54
N ILE A 140 0.14 -0.50 -11.26
CA ILE A 140 -0.93 -1.37 -10.74
C ILE A 140 -2.29 -0.75 -11.04
N ASN A 141 -2.51 0.52 -10.70
CA ASN A 141 -3.77 1.21 -10.98
C ASN A 141 -4.10 1.24 -12.47
N ASN A 142 -3.10 1.43 -13.34
CA ASN A 142 -3.29 1.39 -14.79
C ASN A 142 -3.70 -0.01 -15.30
N ALA A 143 -3.12 -1.09 -14.73
CA ALA A 143 -3.51 -2.45 -15.07
C ALA A 143 -4.94 -2.77 -14.62
N LEU A 144 -5.30 -2.40 -13.38
CA LEU A 144 -6.66 -2.57 -12.85
C LEU A 144 -7.68 -1.77 -13.67
N ARG A 145 -7.34 -0.53 -14.06
CA ARG A 145 -8.19 0.28 -14.96
C ARG A 145 -8.37 -0.39 -16.32
N ARG A 146 -7.34 -1.02 -16.88
CA ARG A 146 -7.46 -1.75 -18.15
C ARG A 146 -8.38 -2.96 -17.98
N ALA A 147 -8.26 -3.71 -16.91
CA ALA A 147 -9.15 -4.84 -16.63
C ALA A 147 -10.63 -4.39 -16.48
N ASP A 148 -10.87 -3.26 -15.82
CA ASP A 148 -12.20 -2.65 -15.71
C ASP A 148 -12.77 -2.25 -17.10
N GLN A 149 -11.97 -1.59 -17.93
CA GLN A 149 -12.35 -1.19 -19.28
C GLN A 149 -12.72 -2.40 -20.15
N ILE A 150 -11.96 -3.49 -20.06
CA ILE A 150 -12.25 -4.74 -20.78
C ILE A 150 -13.56 -5.35 -20.27
N GLN A 151 -13.74 -5.43 -18.95
CA GLN A 151 -14.97 -5.96 -18.35
C GLN A 151 -16.22 -5.20 -18.82
N VAL A 152 -16.16 -3.87 -18.87
CA VAL A 152 -17.24 -3.01 -19.34
C VAL A 152 -17.51 -3.25 -20.83
N LEU A 153 -16.44 -3.31 -21.64
CA LEU A 153 -16.54 -3.56 -23.08
C LEU A 153 -17.18 -4.92 -23.40
N ASP A 154 -16.80 -5.95 -22.68
CA ASP A 154 -17.34 -7.31 -22.80
C ASP A 154 -18.79 -7.43 -22.30
N GLY A 155 -19.35 -6.37 -21.70
CA GLY A 155 -20.70 -6.37 -21.13
C GLY A 155 -20.86 -7.30 -19.93
N ARG A 156 -19.78 -7.72 -19.28
CA ARG A 156 -19.82 -8.58 -18.10
C ARG A 156 -20.43 -7.83 -16.91
N LYS A 157 -21.67 -8.13 -16.61
CA LYS A 157 -22.42 -7.52 -15.49
C LYS A 157 -21.97 -8.02 -14.11
N LYS A 158 -21.30 -9.18 -14.07
CA LYS A 158 -20.76 -9.81 -12.85
C LYS A 158 -19.26 -9.95 -13.00
N GLY A 159 -18.52 -9.51 -12.00
CA GLY A 159 -17.07 -9.58 -11.95
C GLY A 159 -16.56 -8.89 -10.70
N PRO A 160 -15.26 -8.91 -10.44
CA PRO A 160 -14.69 -8.24 -9.29
C PRO A 160 -14.81 -6.71 -9.42
N TYR A 161 -14.70 -6.03 -8.29
CA TYR A 161 -14.44 -4.60 -8.29
C TYR A 161 -12.94 -4.37 -8.48
N TRP A 162 -12.56 -3.96 -9.68
CA TRP A 162 -11.15 -3.88 -10.09
C TRP A 162 -10.30 -2.89 -9.30
N PHE A 163 -10.85 -1.76 -8.86
CA PHE A 163 -10.10 -0.72 -8.16
C PHE A 163 -9.85 -1.09 -6.68
N ALA A 164 -9.24 -2.27 -6.46
CA ALA A 164 -8.85 -2.69 -5.12
C ALA A 164 -7.86 -1.69 -4.50
N PRO A 165 -8.09 -1.24 -3.25
CA PRO A 165 -7.22 -0.28 -2.60
C PRO A 165 -5.81 -0.84 -2.40
N ILE A 166 -4.81 0.00 -2.70
CA ILE A 166 -3.39 -0.33 -2.55
C ILE A 166 -2.87 0.30 -1.26
N VAL A 167 -2.29 -0.50 -0.37
CA VAL A 167 -1.51 -0.03 0.78
C VAL A 167 -0.03 -0.12 0.41
N ALA A 168 0.65 1.03 0.35
CA ALA A 168 2.00 1.15 -0.19
C ALA A 168 3.05 1.46 0.90
N ASP A 169 4.26 0.96 0.68
CA ASP A 169 5.42 1.11 1.53
C ASP A 169 6.14 2.44 1.24
N ALA A 170 6.23 3.33 2.23
CA ALA A 170 7.00 4.55 2.18
C ALA A 170 8.33 4.45 2.94
N GLU A 171 8.74 3.24 3.34
CA GLU A 171 10.01 3.03 4.05
C GLU A 171 10.10 3.92 5.31
N ALA A 172 11.29 4.41 5.64
CA ALA A 172 11.48 5.43 6.68
C ALA A 172 11.25 6.87 6.19
N GLY A 173 10.61 7.05 5.01
CA GLY A 173 10.32 8.36 4.41
C GLY A 173 11.47 8.96 3.60
N PHE A 174 12.52 8.22 3.31
CA PHE A 174 13.70 8.64 2.52
C PHE A 174 14.39 9.93 3.02
N GLY A 175 14.21 10.26 4.29
CA GLY A 175 14.83 11.45 4.90
C GLY A 175 14.04 11.96 6.10
N GLY A 176 13.95 13.29 6.21
CA GLY A 176 13.23 13.97 7.27
C GLY A 176 11.74 14.19 6.99
N PRO A 177 11.05 15.02 7.80
CA PRO A 177 9.62 15.28 7.66
C PRO A 177 9.21 15.83 6.29
N LEU A 178 10.02 16.70 5.67
CA LEU A 178 9.70 17.25 4.34
C LEU A 178 9.82 16.19 3.24
N ASN A 179 10.73 15.23 3.37
CA ASN A 179 10.80 14.08 2.46
C ASN A 179 9.56 13.20 2.58
N ALA A 180 9.12 12.91 3.81
CA ALA A 180 7.88 12.15 4.07
C ALA A 180 6.64 12.88 3.50
N PHE A 181 6.59 14.22 3.62
CA PHE A 181 5.54 15.05 3.04
C PHE A 181 5.46 14.91 1.52
N GLU A 182 6.57 15.11 0.81
CA GLU A 182 6.59 15.01 -0.65
C GLU A 182 6.35 13.57 -1.14
N LEU A 183 6.89 12.57 -0.44
CA LEU A 183 6.64 11.17 -0.77
C LEU A 183 5.14 10.81 -0.63
N MET A 184 4.47 11.26 0.44
CA MET A 184 3.03 11.04 0.61
C MET A 184 2.23 11.67 -0.53
N LYS A 185 2.56 12.89 -0.97
CA LYS A 185 1.92 13.52 -2.14
C LYS A 185 2.09 12.68 -3.41
N GLN A 186 3.29 12.16 -3.65
CA GLN A 186 3.55 11.30 -4.80
C GLN A 186 2.78 9.97 -4.72
N MET A 187 2.65 9.38 -3.54
CA MET A 187 1.83 8.18 -3.31
C MET A 187 0.35 8.45 -3.64
N ILE A 188 -0.19 9.58 -3.20
CA ILE A 188 -1.57 9.99 -3.48
C ILE A 188 -1.76 10.26 -4.97
N ASP A 189 -0.85 10.97 -5.61
CA ASP A 189 -0.90 11.24 -7.06
C ASP A 189 -0.87 9.95 -7.88
N ALA A 190 -0.12 8.95 -7.43
CA ALA A 190 -0.09 7.62 -8.05
C ALA A 190 -1.35 6.78 -7.77
N GLY A 191 -2.18 7.16 -6.77
CA GLY A 191 -3.43 6.49 -6.44
C GLY A 191 -3.34 5.50 -5.29
N ALA A 192 -2.38 5.65 -4.35
CA ALA A 192 -2.34 4.85 -3.14
C ALA A 192 -3.53 5.17 -2.22
N ALA A 193 -4.16 4.12 -1.69
CA ALA A 193 -5.29 4.21 -0.75
C ALA A 193 -4.83 4.31 0.71
N GLY A 194 -3.72 3.66 1.01
CA GLY A 194 -3.06 3.68 2.30
C GLY A 194 -1.55 3.72 2.12
N VAL A 195 -0.85 4.28 3.11
CA VAL A 195 0.62 4.39 3.11
C VAL A 195 1.12 4.13 4.51
N HIS A 196 2.18 3.32 4.63
CA HIS A 196 2.86 3.17 5.90
C HIS A 196 4.26 3.78 5.88
N PHE A 197 4.65 4.29 7.04
CA PHE A 197 6.00 4.76 7.35
C PHE A 197 6.52 4.00 8.57
N GLU A 198 7.85 3.90 8.70
CA GLU A 198 8.51 3.23 9.81
C GLU A 198 9.48 4.14 10.57
N ASP A 199 9.72 3.82 11.87
CA ASP A 199 10.51 4.63 12.80
C ASP A 199 12.02 4.38 12.72
N GLN A 200 12.52 3.88 11.59
CA GLN A 200 13.95 3.71 11.35
C GLN A 200 14.61 5.00 10.84
N LEU A 201 15.92 5.10 11.07
CA LEU A 201 16.77 6.10 10.44
C LEU A 201 16.86 5.83 8.93
N ALA A 202 16.39 6.77 8.12
CA ALA A 202 16.29 6.60 6.66
C ALA A 202 17.65 6.25 6.00
N SER A 203 18.74 6.89 6.45
CA SER A 203 20.09 6.67 5.91
C SER A 203 20.74 5.33 6.32
N ALA A 204 20.17 4.63 7.30
CA ALA A 204 20.64 3.32 7.77
C ALA A 204 19.52 2.27 7.80
N LYS A 205 18.45 2.50 7.04
CA LYS A 205 17.26 1.63 6.97
C LYS A 205 17.64 0.19 6.60
N LYS A 206 16.98 -0.75 7.25
CA LYS A 206 17.08 -2.18 7.00
C LYS A 206 15.69 -2.81 6.87
N CYS A 207 15.59 -3.89 6.12
CA CYS A 207 14.42 -4.75 6.18
C CYS A 207 14.10 -5.14 7.62
N GLY A 208 12.82 -5.23 7.98
CA GLY A 208 12.36 -5.52 9.34
C GLY A 208 12.99 -6.77 9.98
N HIS A 209 13.42 -7.73 9.18
CA HIS A 209 14.02 -9.01 9.61
C HIS A 209 15.55 -9.03 9.56
N MET A 210 16.19 -7.89 9.22
CA MET A 210 17.65 -7.75 9.24
C MET A 210 18.14 -7.18 10.56
N GLY A 211 19.42 -7.47 10.90
CA GLY A 211 20.12 -6.80 12.00
C GLY A 211 20.53 -5.37 11.67
N GLY A 212 21.01 -4.64 12.69
CA GLY A 212 21.57 -3.29 12.51
C GLY A 212 20.53 -2.19 12.27
N LYS A 213 19.27 -2.41 12.63
CA LYS A 213 18.22 -1.39 12.59
C LYS A 213 18.51 -0.29 13.61
N VAL A 214 18.37 0.96 13.19
CA VAL A 214 18.56 2.15 14.02
C VAL A 214 17.24 2.91 14.06
N LEU A 215 16.66 3.07 15.25
CA LEU A 215 15.46 3.86 15.43
C LEU A 215 15.79 5.36 15.45
N VAL A 216 14.83 6.18 15.03
CA VAL A 216 14.83 7.61 15.33
C VAL A 216 14.11 7.85 16.66
N PRO A 217 14.31 9.00 17.35
CA PRO A 217 13.52 9.37 18.52
C PRO A 217 12.03 9.31 18.25
N THR A 218 11.25 8.90 19.23
CA THR A 218 9.79 8.78 19.11
C THR A 218 9.15 10.04 18.54
N GLN A 219 9.56 11.24 19.00
CA GLN A 219 9.04 12.52 18.49
C GLN A 219 9.40 12.78 17.03
N GLU A 220 10.59 12.37 16.59
CA GLU A 220 10.98 12.54 15.19
C GLU A 220 10.06 11.74 14.25
N PHE A 221 9.71 10.51 14.63
CA PHE A 221 8.79 9.73 13.83
C PHE A 221 7.36 10.28 13.88
N ILE A 222 6.89 10.74 15.04
CA ILE A 222 5.61 11.45 15.16
C ILE A 222 5.57 12.64 14.19
N THR A 223 6.65 13.40 14.10
CA THR A 223 6.73 14.55 13.18
C THR A 223 6.63 14.11 11.71
N LYS A 224 7.19 12.95 11.34
CA LYS A 224 7.00 12.37 9.99
C LYS A 224 5.55 11.94 9.75
N LEU A 225 4.88 11.33 10.73
CA LEU A 225 3.46 10.96 10.63
C LEU A 225 2.56 12.18 10.45
N ILE A 226 2.79 13.23 11.23
CA ILE A 226 2.08 14.52 11.11
C ILE A 226 2.31 15.12 9.72
N SER A 227 3.54 15.06 9.22
CA SER A 227 3.92 15.56 7.90
C SER A 227 3.20 14.81 6.77
N ALA A 228 3.13 13.48 6.87
CA ALA A 228 2.39 12.65 5.93
C ALA A 228 0.87 12.92 6.00
N ARG A 229 0.30 13.10 7.19
CA ARG A 229 -1.10 13.48 7.37
C ARG A 229 -1.40 14.85 6.76
N LEU A 230 -0.55 15.84 7.00
CA LEU A 230 -0.68 17.18 6.40
C LEU A 230 -0.69 17.09 4.87
N ALA A 231 0.20 16.30 4.28
CA ALA A 231 0.23 16.08 2.84
C ALA A 231 -1.10 15.49 2.31
N ALA A 232 -1.66 14.50 3.00
CA ALA A 232 -2.96 13.91 2.65
C ALA A 232 -4.11 14.92 2.77
N ASP A 233 -4.13 15.72 3.84
CA ASP A 233 -5.14 16.75 4.06
C ASP A 233 -5.03 17.87 2.99
N ILE A 234 -3.82 18.28 2.60
CA ILE A 234 -3.59 19.24 1.49
C ILE A 234 -4.10 18.67 0.17
N CYS A 235 -3.82 17.40 -0.13
CA CYS A 235 -4.36 16.74 -1.32
C CYS A 235 -5.87 16.51 -1.25
N GLY A 236 -6.50 16.65 -0.08
CA GLY A 236 -7.92 16.43 0.13
C GLY A 236 -8.34 14.95 0.01
N VAL A 237 -7.43 14.02 0.29
CA VAL A 237 -7.66 12.58 0.21
C VAL A 237 -7.60 11.97 1.61
N PRO A 238 -8.60 11.19 2.04
CA PRO A 238 -8.63 10.56 3.37
C PRO A 238 -7.72 9.33 3.44
N THR A 239 -6.48 9.45 2.97
CA THR A 239 -5.49 8.37 2.91
C THR A 239 -5.35 7.68 4.26
N VAL A 240 -5.38 6.36 4.26
CA VAL A 240 -5.15 5.55 5.46
C VAL A 240 -3.67 5.54 5.79
N LEU A 241 -3.31 6.14 6.93
CA LEU A 241 -1.92 6.22 7.39
C LEU A 241 -1.65 5.11 8.41
N VAL A 242 -0.60 4.31 8.17
CA VAL A 242 -0.17 3.23 9.06
C VAL A 242 1.19 3.59 9.66
N ALA A 243 1.29 3.59 10.98
CA ALA A 243 2.54 3.79 11.70
C ALA A 243 3.17 2.43 12.04
N ARG A 244 4.34 2.13 11.46
CA ARG A 244 5.12 0.95 11.77
C ARG A 244 6.20 1.27 12.78
N THR A 245 6.37 0.40 13.79
CA THR A 245 7.55 0.41 14.65
C THR A 245 8.38 -0.86 14.46
N ASP A 246 9.68 -0.68 14.38
CA ASP A 246 10.68 -1.74 14.30
C ASP A 246 11.35 -2.04 15.67
N ALA A 247 10.81 -1.47 16.74
CA ALA A 247 11.40 -1.52 18.08
C ALA A 247 11.41 -2.93 18.72
N GLU A 248 10.62 -3.89 18.18
CA GLU A 248 10.68 -5.28 18.65
C GLU A 248 12.07 -5.87 18.46
N ALA A 249 12.77 -5.55 17.38
CA ALA A 249 14.08 -6.11 17.07
C ALA A 249 15.23 -5.08 17.04
N ALA A 250 14.94 -3.79 16.92
CA ALA A 250 15.97 -2.74 16.83
C ALA A 250 16.68 -2.52 18.17
N ARG A 251 18.00 -2.46 18.14
CA ARG A 251 18.86 -2.30 19.32
C ARG A 251 19.58 -0.96 19.37
N LEU A 252 19.40 -0.11 18.37
CA LEU A 252 20.07 1.18 18.25
C LEU A 252 19.05 2.30 18.09
N ILE A 253 19.40 3.48 18.59
CA ILE A 253 18.63 4.71 18.41
C ILE A 253 19.59 5.89 18.19
N THR A 254 19.21 6.83 17.32
CA THR A 254 20.07 7.95 16.94
C THR A 254 20.35 8.94 18.08
N SER A 255 19.40 9.12 19.02
CA SER A 255 19.48 10.13 20.06
C SER A 255 18.71 9.70 21.31
N ASN A 256 19.12 10.24 22.46
CA ASN A 256 18.48 10.03 23.77
C ASN A 256 17.63 11.25 24.21
N ILE A 257 17.28 12.13 23.30
CA ILE A 257 16.61 13.39 23.61
C ILE A 257 15.14 13.18 24.04
N ASP A 258 14.45 12.20 23.48
CA ASP A 258 13.03 11.94 23.77
C ASP A 258 12.86 11.26 25.13
N GLN A 259 12.01 11.83 25.97
CA GLN A 259 11.75 11.30 27.31
C GLN A 259 11.08 9.92 27.28
N ARG A 260 10.29 9.63 26.24
CA ARG A 260 9.59 8.33 26.06
C ARG A 260 10.56 7.20 25.76
N ASP A 261 11.70 7.50 25.12
CA ASP A 261 12.72 6.50 24.79
C ASP A 261 13.69 6.23 25.95
N LYS A 262 13.83 7.16 26.89
CA LYS A 262 14.79 7.07 28.01
C LYS A 262 14.67 5.81 28.86
N PRO A 263 13.47 5.31 29.20
CA PRO A 263 13.35 4.09 30.01
C PRO A 263 13.92 2.84 29.33
N PHE A 264 14.08 2.89 28.02
CA PHE A 264 14.57 1.77 27.21
C PHE A 264 16.06 1.87 26.86
N LEU A 265 16.75 2.98 27.16
CA LEU A 265 18.19 3.08 26.96
C LEU A 265 18.94 2.11 27.88
N THR A 266 19.98 1.44 27.34
CA THR A 266 20.75 0.47 28.12
C THR A 266 21.81 1.10 29.03
N GLY A 267 22.23 2.32 28.72
CA GLY A 267 23.31 3.02 29.43
C GLY A 267 24.73 2.61 29.00
N GLU A 268 24.84 1.78 27.96
CA GLU A 268 26.13 1.43 27.36
C GLU A 268 26.75 2.62 26.59
N ASP A 269 28.09 2.55 26.40
CA ASP A 269 28.80 3.51 25.56
C ASP A 269 28.23 3.50 24.12
N ARG A 270 28.31 4.63 23.44
CA ARG A 270 27.81 4.77 22.06
C ARG A 270 28.59 3.89 21.09
N THR A 271 27.94 3.53 19.98
CA THR A 271 28.61 2.90 18.84
C THR A 271 29.66 3.85 18.22
N SER A 272 30.48 3.33 17.35
CA SER A 272 31.45 4.12 16.58
C SER A 272 30.82 5.23 15.75
N GLU A 273 29.57 5.02 15.31
CA GLU A 273 28.76 6.00 14.55
C GLU A 273 28.05 7.02 15.50
N GLY A 274 28.13 6.80 16.81
CA GLY A 274 27.53 7.66 17.81
C GLY A 274 26.09 7.33 18.20
N PHE A 275 25.56 6.18 17.81
CA PHE A 275 24.23 5.73 18.21
C PHE A 275 24.21 5.23 19.66
N TYR A 276 23.07 5.38 20.31
CA TYR A 276 22.82 4.80 21.63
C TYR A 276 22.28 3.37 21.50
N TYR A 277 22.55 2.55 22.50
CA TYR A 277 21.89 1.24 22.61
C TYR A 277 20.54 1.36 23.31
N ILE A 278 19.54 0.66 22.76
CA ILE A 278 18.17 0.62 23.27
C ILE A 278 17.73 -0.83 23.48
N LYS A 279 16.95 -1.08 24.54
CA LYS A 279 16.31 -2.38 24.75
C LYS A 279 15.28 -2.63 23.67
N ASN A 280 15.39 -3.74 22.97
CA ASN A 280 14.40 -4.20 22.00
C ASN A 280 13.33 -5.08 22.68
N GLY A 281 12.24 -5.34 21.98
CA GLY A 281 11.16 -6.21 22.42
C GLY A 281 9.78 -5.56 22.38
N VAL A 282 8.78 -6.37 22.69
CA VAL A 282 7.38 -5.97 22.60
C VAL A 282 7.04 -4.77 23.50
N ASP A 283 7.68 -4.62 24.67
CA ASP A 283 7.41 -3.49 25.58
C ASP A 283 7.86 -2.15 25.00
N THR A 284 9.04 -2.14 24.35
CA THR A 284 9.52 -0.94 23.62
C THR A 284 8.62 -0.64 22.43
N ALA A 285 8.18 -1.66 21.71
CA ALA A 285 7.25 -1.52 20.61
C ALA A 285 5.87 -0.98 21.06
N ILE A 286 5.36 -1.44 22.21
CA ILE A 286 4.11 -0.95 22.81
C ILE A 286 4.23 0.54 23.17
N ALA A 287 5.30 0.94 23.85
CA ALA A 287 5.49 2.35 24.23
C ALA A 287 5.50 3.28 23.02
N ARG A 288 6.14 2.85 21.92
CA ARG A 288 6.14 3.60 20.66
C ARG A 288 4.79 3.54 19.96
N GLY A 289 4.16 2.37 19.90
CA GLY A 289 2.83 2.21 19.32
C GLY A 289 1.77 3.11 19.97
N LEU A 290 1.79 3.21 21.30
CA LEU A 290 0.93 4.13 22.06
C LEU A 290 1.20 5.59 21.69
N ALA A 291 2.48 5.97 21.54
CA ALA A 291 2.85 7.33 21.15
C ALA A 291 2.46 7.69 19.71
N TYR A 292 2.39 6.71 18.81
CA TYR A 292 2.02 6.89 17.40
C TYR A 292 0.50 6.84 17.14
N ALA A 293 -0.24 6.16 18.03
CA ALA A 293 -1.67 5.93 17.86
C ALA A 293 -2.50 7.21 17.58
N PRO A 294 -2.25 8.38 18.20
CA PRO A 294 -3.00 9.59 17.88
C PRO A 294 -2.78 10.13 16.46
N TYR A 295 -1.70 9.76 15.80
CA TYR A 295 -1.27 10.34 14.52
C TYR A 295 -1.46 9.41 13.31
N ALA A 296 -1.88 8.17 13.54
CA ALA A 296 -2.08 7.17 12.48
C ALA A 296 -3.43 6.45 12.61
N ASP A 297 -3.95 5.96 11.51
CA ASP A 297 -5.20 5.19 11.46
C ASP A 297 -5.00 3.77 11.99
N LEU A 298 -3.88 3.16 11.61
CA LEU A 298 -3.45 1.85 12.10
C LEU A 298 -2.06 1.94 12.73
N VAL A 299 -1.81 1.06 13.68
CA VAL A 299 -0.47 0.85 14.24
C VAL A 299 0.00 -0.56 13.88
N TRP A 300 1.26 -0.69 13.52
CA TRP A 300 1.91 -1.94 13.15
C TRP A 300 3.22 -2.11 13.91
N CYS A 301 3.33 -3.22 14.66
CA CYS A 301 4.59 -3.68 15.22
C CYS A 301 5.20 -4.72 14.26
N GLU A 302 6.36 -4.43 13.69
CA GLU A 302 7.12 -5.43 12.93
C GLU A 302 7.71 -6.45 13.91
N THR A 303 7.42 -7.74 13.67
CA THR A 303 7.83 -8.85 14.55
C THR A 303 8.84 -9.77 13.88
N SER A 304 9.66 -10.42 14.69
CA SER A 304 10.70 -11.34 14.20
C SER A 304 10.19 -12.77 13.99
N ARG A 305 9.04 -13.12 14.57
CA ARG A 305 8.45 -14.47 14.58
C ARG A 305 6.92 -14.39 14.58
N PRO A 306 6.20 -15.43 14.12
CA PRO A 306 4.76 -15.52 14.24
C PRO A 306 4.39 -15.91 15.68
N ASN A 307 4.37 -14.93 16.60
CA ASN A 307 4.09 -15.13 18.03
C ASN A 307 2.73 -14.50 18.38
N MET A 308 1.74 -15.37 18.63
CA MET A 308 0.37 -14.94 18.95
C MET A 308 0.27 -14.25 20.31
N GLU A 309 1.09 -14.65 21.30
CA GLU A 309 1.08 -14.04 22.63
C GLU A 309 1.63 -12.62 22.60
N GLU A 310 2.71 -12.38 21.85
CA GLU A 310 3.25 -11.03 21.65
C GLU A 310 2.27 -10.15 20.86
N ALA A 311 1.65 -10.69 19.81
CA ALA A 311 0.62 -9.98 19.06
C ALA A 311 -0.57 -9.61 19.96
N LYS A 312 -1.01 -10.53 20.83
CA LYS A 312 -2.07 -10.28 21.80
C LYS A 312 -1.68 -9.20 22.81
N LYS A 313 -0.48 -9.29 23.40
CA LYS A 313 0.02 -8.31 24.35
C LYS A 313 0.08 -6.91 23.73
N PHE A 314 0.58 -6.80 22.51
CA PHE A 314 0.62 -5.53 21.77
C PHE A 314 -0.79 -4.98 21.54
N ALA A 315 -1.69 -5.79 21.02
CA ALA A 315 -3.06 -5.39 20.74
C ALA A 315 -3.81 -4.94 22.00
N GLU A 316 -3.76 -5.71 23.08
CA GLU A 316 -4.41 -5.39 24.36
C GLU A 316 -3.88 -4.08 24.95
N SER A 317 -2.57 -3.84 24.89
CA SER A 317 -1.94 -2.62 25.38
C SER A 317 -2.38 -1.39 24.58
N ILE A 318 -2.39 -1.47 23.25
CA ILE A 318 -2.87 -0.35 22.41
C ILE A 318 -4.36 -0.09 22.64
N LYS A 319 -5.17 -1.13 22.70
CA LYS A 319 -6.63 -0.99 22.84
C LYS A 319 -7.07 -0.57 24.25
N ALA A 320 -6.25 -0.76 25.27
CA ALA A 320 -6.53 -0.26 26.62
C ALA A 320 -6.61 1.28 26.65
N GLU A 321 -5.77 1.97 25.87
CA GLU A 321 -5.76 3.44 25.77
C GLU A 321 -6.55 3.95 24.55
N PHE A 322 -6.53 3.21 23.44
CA PHE A 322 -7.18 3.55 22.19
C PHE A 322 -8.12 2.42 21.71
N PRO A 323 -9.30 2.24 22.32
CA PRO A 323 -10.17 1.07 22.05
C PRO A 323 -10.55 0.88 20.57
N ASP A 324 -10.71 1.97 19.83
CA ASP A 324 -11.12 1.96 18.43
C ASP A 324 -9.94 1.85 17.45
N LYS A 325 -8.68 1.87 17.95
CA LYS A 325 -7.48 1.85 17.10
C LYS A 325 -7.36 0.53 16.35
N LEU A 326 -7.16 0.62 15.04
CA LEU A 326 -6.95 -0.53 14.17
C LEU A 326 -5.47 -0.91 14.14
N LEU A 327 -5.20 -2.18 13.87
CA LEU A 327 -3.85 -2.72 13.81
C LEU A 327 -3.59 -3.37 12.45
N ALA A 328 -2.31 -3.40 12.04
CA ALA A 328 -1.83 -4.13 10.88
C ALA A 328 -0.80 -5.19 11.29
N TYR A 329 -0.72 -6.29 10.53
CA TYR A 329 0.22 -7.39 10.80
C TYR A 329 0.85 -7.87 9.50
N ASN A 330 2.18 -7.98 9.51
CA ASN A 330 2.95 -8.61 8.45
C ASN A 330 3.04 -10.13 8.71
N CYS A 331 2.30 -10.92 7.93
CA CYS A 331 2.46 -12.37 7.84
C CYS A 331 3.71 -12.69 7.01
N SER A 332 4.88 -12.33 7.54
CA SER A 332 6.12 -12.28 6.78
C SER A 332 6.53 -13.62 6.16
N PRO A 333 6.98 -13.62 4.90
CA PRO A 333 7.63 -14.79 4.30
C PRO A 333 9.01 -15.09 4.89
N SER A 334 9.60 -14.17 5.69
CA SER A 334 10.82 -14.42 6.44
C SER A 334 10.61 -15.36 7.64
N PHE A 335 9.34 -15.59 8.03
CA PHE A 335 9.01 -16.58 9.03
C PHE A 335 9.06 -17.99 8.42
N ASN A 336 9.75 -18.93 9.09
CA ASN A 336 9.56 -20.34 8.80
C ASN A 336 8.29 -20.80 9.50
N TRP A 337 7.12 -20.60 8.88
CA TRP A 337 5.80 -20.84 9.46
C TRP A 337 5.67 -22.23 10.06
N LYS A 338 5.95 -23.28 9.29
CA LYS A 338 5.88 -24.68 9.73
C LYS A 338 7.00 -25.07 10.70
N GLY A 339 8.06 -24.30 10.79
CA GLY A 339 9.11 -24.44 11.81
C GLY A 339 8.74 -23.84 13.15
N ASN A 340 7.75 -22.94 13.19
CA ASN A 340 7.31 -22.24 14.41
C ASN A 340 5.93 -22.69 14.90
N LEU A 341 5.04 -23.10 14.00
CA LEU A 341 3.63 -23.37 14.31
C LEU A 341 3.15 -24.68 13.64
N THR A 342 2.13 -25.30 14.22
CA THR A 342 1.45 -26.43 13.59
C THR A 342 0.53 -25.97 12.46
N ASP A 343 0.18 -26.86 11.52
CA ASP A 343 -0.79 -26.55 10.44
C ASP A 343 -2.14 -26.07 11.01
N SER A 344 -2.58 -26.62 12.14
CA SER A 344 -3.79 -26.17 12.85
C SER A 344 -3.69 -24.74 13.36
N ASP A 345 -2.53 -24.34 13.88
CA ASP A 345 -2.31 -22.99 14.39
C ASP A 345 -2.19 -21.99 13.23
N ILE A 346 -1.50 -22.39 12.15
CA ILE A 346 -1.39 -21.57 10.94
C ILE A 346 -2.77 -21.29 10.33
N ALA A 347 -3.62 -22.31 10.24
CA ALA A 347 -4.94 -22.21 9.62
C ALA A 347 -5.89 -21.21 10.32
N LYS A 348 -5.73 -20.99 11.62
CA LYS A 348 -6.55 -20.05 12.41
C LYS A 348 -5.86 -18.73 12.69
N PHE A 349 -4.56 -18.60 12.40
CA PHE A 349 -3.70 -17.48 12.80
C PHE A 349 -4.27 -16.11 12.40
N GLN A 350 -4.61 -15.93 11.13
CA GLN A 350 -5.15 -14.66 10.64
C GLN A 350 -6.52 -14.31 11.26
N LYS A 351 -7.36 -15.31 11.47
CA LYS A 351 -8.67 -15.12 12.10
C LYS A 351 -8.55 -14.67 13.56
N GLU A 352 -7.63 -15.29 14.30
CA GLU A 352 -7.35 -14.91 15.70
C GLU A 352 -6.76 -13.50 15.78
N LEU A 353 -5.84 -13.13 14.88
CA LEU A 353 -5.35 -11.75 14.74
C LEU A 353 -6.49 -10.76 14.45
N GLY A 354 -7.38 -11.10 13.51
CA GLY A 354 -8.53 -10.26 13.16
C GLY A 354 -9.43 -9.98 14.36
N ALA A 355 -9.68 -10.99 15.19
CA ALA A 355 -10.45 -10.85 16.43
C ALA A 355 -9.80 -9.91 17.46
N MET A 356 -8.47 -9.79 17.48
CA MET A 356 -7.72 -8.85 18.32
C MET A 356 -7.69 -7.43 17.74
N GLY A 357 -8.16 -7.24 16.49
CA GLY A 357 -8.19 -5.93 15.81
C GLY A 357 -7.08 -5.68 14.79
N TYR A 358 -6.32 -6.69 14.43
CA TYR A 358 -5.41 -6.64 13.28
C TYR A 358 -6.23 -6.73 11.99
N LYS A 359 -6.73 -5.58 11.56
CA LYS A 359 -7.68 -5.49 10.45
C LYS A 359 -7.06 -5.55 9.06
N PHE A 360 -5.80 -5.18 8.92
CA PHE A 360 -5.04 -5.31 7.68
C PHE A 360 -3.89 -6.29 7.88
N GLN A 361 -3.93 -7.42 7.17
CA GLN A 361 -2.95 -8.50 7.30
C GLN A 361 -2.40 -8.86 5.93
N PHE A 362 -1.09 -8.94 5.80
CA PHE A 362 -0.50 -9.06 4.47
C PHE A 362 0.76 -9.92 4.46
N VAL A 363 1.03 -10.53 3.30
CA VAL A 363 2.28 -11.25 3.01
C VAL A 363 3.12 -10.37 2.10
N THR A 364 4.17 -9.78 2.64
CA THR A 364 4.95 -8.72 1.97
C THR A 364 5.53 -9.13 0.62
N LEU A 365 6.11 -10.32 0.51
CA LEU A 365 6.90 -10.76 -0.66
C LEU A 365 6.20 -11.85 -1.48
N ALA A 366 4.87 -11.95 -1.38
CA ALA A 366 4.11 -13.01 -2.07
C ALA A 366 4.35 -12.99 -3.58
N GLY A 367 4.33 -11.82 -4.21
CA GLY A 367 4.57 -11.66 -5.64
C GLY A 367 5.97 -12.08 -6.06
N PHE A 368 6.99 -11.72 -5.29
CA PHE A 368 8.37 -12.13 -5.53
C PHE A 368 8.53 -13.65 -5.47
N HIS A 369 8.04 -14.28 -4.42
CA HIS A 369 8.17 -15.74 -4.26
C HIS A 369 7.38 -16.52 -5.30
N ALA A 370 6.14 -16.11 -5.61
CA ALA A 370 5.32 -16.75 -6.62
C ALA A 370 5.96 -16.67 -8.01
N LEU A 371 6.46 -15.49 -8.40
CA LEU A 371 7.13 -15.27 -9.68
C LEU A 371 8.40 -16.14 -9.82
N ASN A 372 9.25 -16.11 -8.79
CA ASN A 372 10.54 -16.81 -8.85
C ASN A 372 10.35 -18.33 -8.83
N LEU A 373 9.50 -18.86 -7.95
CA LEU A 373 9.24 -20.30 -7.87
C LEU A 373 8.60 -20.82 -9.16
N GLY A 374 7.57 -20.16 -9.67
CA GLY A 374 6.88 -20.58 -10.89
C GLY A 374 7.80 -20.59 -12.10
N MET A 375 8.64 -19.55 -12.26
CA MET A 375 9.60 -19.51 -13.36
C MET A 375 10.71 -20.56 -13.19
N PHE A 376 11.21 -20.78 -11.96
CA PHE A 376 12.23 -21.80 -11.70
C PHE A 376 11.72 -23.20 -12.03
N ASP A 377 10.52 -23.53 -11.60
CA ASP A 377 9.91 -24.85 -11.84
C ASP A 377 9.66 -25.10 -13.33
N LEU A 378 9.08 -24.12 -14.04
CA LEU A 378 8.90 -24.20 -15.48
C LEU A 378 10.23 -24.35 -16.21
N ALA A 379 11.26 -23.56 -15.87
CA ALA A 379 12.57 -23.63 -16.52
C ALA A 379 13.27 -24.96 -16.27
N LEU A 380 13.16 -25.51 -15.05
CA LEU A 380 13.74 -26.80 -14.68
C LEU A 380 13.10 -27.95 -15.47
N SER A 381 11.75 -27.94 -15.59
CA SER A 381 10.98 -28.93 -16.35
C SER A 381 11.24 -28.77 -17.85
N TYR A 382 11.22 -27.56 -18.38
CA TYR A 382 11.49 -27.26 -19.79
C TYR A 382 12.89 -27.71 -20.24
N LYS A 383 13.91 -27.54 -19.39
CA LYS A 383 15.26 -28.05 -19.65
C LYS A 383 15.28 -29.57 -19.85
N LYS A 384 14.40 -30.33 -19.19
CA LYS A 384 14.34 -31.79 -19.23
C LYS A 384 13.47 -32.32 -20.36
N GLU A 385 12.30 -31.69 -20.57
CA GLU A 385 11.19 -32.22 -21.37
C GLU A 385 10.80 -31.33 -22.55
N GLY A 386 11.43 -30.14 -22.67
CA GLY A 386 11.15 -29.20 -23.76
C GLY A 386 9.69 -28.75 -23.80
N MET A 387 9.10 -28.76 -24.99
CA MET A 387 7.72 -28.29 -25.19
C MET A 387 6.67 -29.11 -24.46
N LEU A 388 6.96 -30.34 -24.05
CA LEU A 388 6.01 -31.13 -23.26
C LEU A 388 5.77 -30.47 -21.89
N ALA A 389 6.83 -29.99 -21.24
CA ALA A 389 6.70 -29.27 -19.96
C ALA A 389 5.89 -27.98 -20.11
N TYR A 390 6.13 -27.20 -21.18
CA TYR A 390 5.34 -25.98 -21.44
C TYR A 390 3.87 -26.31 -21.76
N SER A 391 3.62 -27.37 -22.53
CA SER A 391 2.25 -27.83 -22.82
C SER A 391 1.50 -28.24 -21.56
N ASN A 392 2.17 -28.92 -20.62
CA ASN A 392 1.57 -29.27 -19.34
C ASN A 392 1.21 -28.03 -18.50
N PHE A 393 2.11 -27.06 -18.44
CA PHE A 393 1.84 -25.76 -17.80
C PHE A 393 0.61 -25.08 -18.42
N GLN A 394 0.52 -25.05 -19.75
CA GLN A 394 -0.65 -24.49 -20.44
C GLN A 394 -1.95 -25.24 -20.12
N GLN A 395 -1.89 -26.58 -19.94
CA GLN A 395 -3.08 -27.35 -19.52
C GLN A 395 -3.51 -27.02 -18.09
N GLU A 396 -2.59 -26.66 -17.19
CA GLU A 396 -2.94 -26.15 -15.86
C GLU A 396 -3.65 -24.79 -15.96
N GLU A 397 -3.18 -23.89 -16.82
CA GLU A 397 -3.87 -22.61 -17.09
C GLU A 397 -5.30 -22.86 -17.59
N PHE A 398 -5.50 -23.80 -18.51
CA PHE A 398 -6.84 -24.14 -19.02
C PHE A 398 -7.76 -24.72 -17.93
N ALA A 399 -7.22 -25.52 -17.02
CA ALA A 399 -7.99 -26.03 -15.89
C ALA A 399 -8.45 -24.88 -14.98
N TYR A 400 -7.56 -23.98 -14.57
CA TYR A 400 -7.90 -22.79 -13.78
C TYR A 400 -8.86 -21.86 -14.53
N GLY A 401 -8.70 -21.69 -15.84
CA GLY A 401 -9.63 -20.88 -16.65
C GLY A 401 -11.05 -21.43 -16.63
N LYS A 402 -11.19 -22.74 -16.67
CA LYS A 402 -12.49 -23.42 -16.65
C LYS A 402 -13.13 -23.48 -15.26
N GLU A 403 -12.34 -23.70 -14.22
CA GLU A 403 -12.81 -23.97 -12.86
C GLU A 403 -12.91 -22.69 -12.02
N ASP A 404 -11.93 -21.81 -12.13
CA ASP A 404 -11.73 -20.67 -11.24
C ASP A 404 -11.75 -19.30 -11.94
N GLY A 405 -11.91 -19.27 -13.26
CA GLY A 405 -12.06 -18.04 -14.03
C GLY A 405 -10.75 -17.32 -14.36
N TYR A 406 -9.62 -18.02 -14.36
CA TYR A 406 -8.33 -17.45 -14.80
C TYR A 406 -8.38 -17.03 -16.28
N MET A 407 -8.09 -15.75 -16.57
CA MET A 407 -8.34 -15.15 -17.89
C MET A 407 -7.08 -14.93 -18.74
N ALA A 408 -5.89 -15.06 -18.19
CA ALA A 408 -4.67 -14.74 -18.93
C ALA A 408 -4.29 -15.76 -20.02
N ILE A 409 -5.04 -16.84 -20.16
CA ILE A 409 -4.93 -17.81 -21.26
C ILE A 409 -5.05 -17.08 -22.61
N THR A 410 -6.09 -16.27 -22.75
CA THR A 410 -6.29 -15.39 -23.92
C THR A 410 -5.50 -14.09 -23.69
N HIS A 411 -4.19 -14.19 -23.83
CA HIS A 411 -3.28 -13.12 -23.44
C HIS A 411 -3.40 -11.84 -24.27
N GLN A 412 -3.79 -11.93 -25.54
CA GLN A 412 -4.04 -10.75 -26.37
C GLN A 412 -5.30 -10.01 -25.88
N LYS A 413 -6.37 -10.74 -25.65
CA LYS A 413 -7.61 -10.19 -25.09
C LYS A 413 -7.39 -9.65 -23.69
N PHE A 414 -6.66 -10.39 -22.84
CA PHE A 414 -6.35 -10.03 -21.47
C PHE A 414 -5.63 -8.68 -21.33
N VAL A 415 -4.72 -8.34 -22.25
CA VAL A 415 -4.03 -7.04 -22.25
C VAL A 415 -4.80 -5.94 -23.00
N GLY A 416 -5.93 -6.27 -23.65
CA GLY A 416 -6.87 -5.29 -24.20
C GLY A 416 -6.86 -5.13 -25.72
N THR A 417 -6.48 -6.14 -26.50
CA THR A 417 -6.53 -6.08 -27.98
C THR A 417 -7.93 -5.68 -28.44
N GLY A 418 -9.00 -6.35 -27.96
CA GLY A 418 -10.38 -6.00 -28.31
C GLY A 418 -10.81 -4.58 -27.90
N TYR A 419 -10.22 -4.02 -26.84
CA TYR A 419 -10.45 -2.62 -26.47
C TYR A 419 -9.92 -1.67 -27.55
N PHE A 420 -8.71 -1.91 -28.07
CA PHE A 420 -8.15 -1.06 -29.12
C PHE A 420 -8.83 -1.29 -30.49
N ASP A 421 -9.29 -2.52 -30.78
CA ASP A 421 -10.14 -2.78 -31.94
C ASP A 421 -11.43 -1.96 -31.87
N ARG A 422 -12.02 -1.83 -30.68
CA ARG A 422 -13.18 -0.97 -30.49
C ARG A 422 -12.85 0.51 -30.66
N VAL A 423 -11.68 0.95 -30.17
CA VAL A 423 -11.22 2.35 -30.34
C VAL A 423 -11.08 2.68 -31.83
N ILE A 424 -10.41 1.85 -32.61
CA ILE A 424 -10.23 2.12 -34.04
C ILE A 424 -11.57 2.12 -34.80
N ASN A 425 -12.46 1.18 -34.48
CA ASN A 425 -13.82 1.15 -35.07
C ASN A 425 -14.63 2.42 -34.74
N CYS A 426 -14.48 2.98 -33.53
CA CYS A 426 -15.12 4.25 -33.21
C CYS A 426 -14.56 5.44 -34.03
N ILE A 427 -13.22 5.44 -34.23
CA ILE A 427 -12.54 6.51 -34.99
C ILE A 427 -12.92 6.47 -36.49
N THR A 428 -13.11 5.26 -37.01
CA THR A 428 -13.37 5.03 -38.43
C THR A 428 -14.86 4.81 -38.75
N GLU A 429 -15.76 5.11 -37.86
CA GLU A 429 -17.22 4.91 -38.00
C GLU A 429 -17.62 3.47 -38.39
N GLY A 430 -16.78 2.49 -37.98
CA GLY A 430 -16.97 1.08 -38.26
C GLY A 430 -16.33 0.58 -39.57
N GLU A 431 -15.68 1.44 -40.31
CA GLU A 431 -15.03 1.11 -41.60
C GLU A 431 -13.62 0.53 -41.46
N SER A 432 -13.20 0.13 -40.24
CA SER A 432 -11.86 -0.43 -40.03
C SER A 432 -11.74 -1.85 -40.52
N SER A 433 -10.70 -2.11 -41.32
CA SER A 433 -10.27 -3.45 -41.73
C SER A 433 -9.02 -3.97 -40.99
N VAL A 434 -8.57 -3.22 -39.97
CA VAL A 434 -7.33 -3.52 -39.23
C VAL A 434 -7.59 -3.97 -37.79
N GLY A 435 -8.77 -4.51 -37.48
CA GLY A 435 -9.03 -5.20 -36.21
C GLY A 435 -8.06 -6.34 -36.03
N ALA A 436 -7.52 -6.48 -34.82
CA ALA A 436 -6.44 -7.42 -34.56
C ALA A 436 -6.92 -8.73 -33.91
N LEU A 437 -8.08 -8.74 -33.25
CA LEU A 437 -8.59 -9.91 -32.55
C LEU A 437 -9.35 -10.84 -33.48
N GLU A 438 -10.18 -10.31 -34.37
CA GLU A 438 -10.95 -11.07 -35.35
C GLU A 438 -10.02 -11.80 -36.33
N GLY A 439 -10.20 -13.12 -36.49
CA GLY A 439 -9.35 -13.98 -37.31
C GLY A 439 -7.94 -14.20 -36.75
N SER A 440 -7.73 -13.90 -35.48
CA SER A 440 -6.47 -14.16 -34.80
C SER A 440 -6.33 -15.63 -34.38
N THR A 441 -5.11 -16.10 -34.22
CA THR A 441 -4.81 -17.44 -33.68
C THR A 441 -5.43 -17.65 -32.29
N GLU A 442 -5.56 -16.60 -31.51
CA GLU A 442 -6.20 -16.67 -30.17
C GLU A 442 -7.69 -16.91 -30.28
N GLU A 443 -8.38 -16.27 -31.23
CA GLU A 443 -9.81 -16.49 -31.48
C GLU A 443 -10.09 -17.90 -31.99
N ASP A 444 -9.18 -18.40 -32.88
CA ASP A 444 -9.37 -19.72 -33.51
C ASP A 444 -9.08 -20.90 -32.58
N GLN A 445 -8.22 -20.74 -31.55
CA GLN A 445 -7.68 -21.85 -30.77
C GLN A 445 -8.05 -21.84 -29.28
N PHE A 446 -8.57 -20.70 -28.75
CA PHE A 446 -8.91 -20.52 -27.35
C PHE A 446 -10.32 -19.94 -27.17
#